data_c8da18e60d3b550a5e4fdddf3cf6088d
#
_entry.id   c8da18e60d3b550a5e4fdddf3cf6088d
#
_cell.length_a   1.000
_cell.length_b   1.000
_cell.length_c   1.000
_cell.angle_alpha   90.00
_cell.angle_beta   90.00
_cell.angle_gamma   90.00
#
_symmetry.space_group_name_H-M   'P 1'
#
loop_
_entity.id
_entity.type
_entity.pdbx_description
1 polymer ?
#
loop_
_entity_poly.entity_id
_entity_poly.type
_entity_poly.pdbx_seq_one_letter_code
_entity_poly.pdbx_strand_id
1 'polypeptide(L)'
;VGFTRYVALGDSFTEGVGDPDPARPNGVRGWADRVAEQLAAAASAEGGAGFGYANLAIRGRLLDEVLAQQIGPAIALEPDLVTIYAGGNDLMRPSLDLDAMIARYDAALRDLTATGATVVVFTAYDTGWAPVFRMLRGRVAIYNELVRAVAEKHGALICDFWRMAGYDDYRMWDADRLHMSPLGHAEMAGRVLDLLGVDHHITPETLAAA
;
A
#
# COMPACT_ATOMS: atom_id res chain seq x y z
N VAL A 1 -6.39 17.46 8.41
CA VAL A 1 -7.50 16.82 7.65
C VAL A 1 -7.79 15.50 8.35
N GLY A 2 -8.97 15.44 9.03
CA GLY A 2 -9.37 14.21 9.73
C GLY A 2 -10.01 13.23 8.77
N PHE A 3 -9.40 12.06 8.54
CA PHE A 3 -10.04 10.94 7.86
C PHE A 3 -10.94 10.17 8.83
N THR A 4 -12.09 9.70 8.34
CA THR A 4 -13.08 8.98 9.15
C THR A 4 -13.34 7.56 8.65
N ARG A 5 -13.07 7.28 7.37
CA ARG A 5 -13.26 5.96 6.76
C ARG A 5 -12.12 5.63 5.80
N TYR A 6 -11.29 4.68 6.21
CA TYR A 6 -10.15 4.21 5.44
C TYR A 6 -10.37 2.81 4.90
N VAL A 7 -10.14 2.60 3.60
CA VAL A 7 -10.16 1.29 2.96
C VAL A 7 -8.82 1.03 2.28
N ALA A 8 -8.20 -0.11 2.62
CA ALA A 8 -6.94 -0.56 2.04
C ALA A 8 -7.18 -1.70 1.05
N LEU A 9 -6.62 -1.56 -0.16
CA LEU A 9 -6.72 -2.50 -1.27
C LEU A 9 -5.34 -3.02 -1.67
N GLY A 10 -5.31 -4.25 -2.15
CA GLY A 10 -4.07 -4.82 -2.67
C GLY A 10 -3.93 -6.32 -2.49
N ASP A 11 -2.69 -6.73 -2.39
CA ASP A 11 -2.28 -8.12 -2.22
C ASP A 11 -1.58 -8.36 -0.86
N SER A 12 -0.63 -9.29 -0.79
CA SER A 12 0.08 -9.66 0.44
C SER A 12 0.77 -8.48 1.15
N PHE A 13 1.26 -7.48 0.39
CA PHE A 13 1.92 -6.31 0.96
C PHE A 13 0.97 -5.44 1.80
N THR A 14 -0.28 -5.31 1.34
CA THR A 14 -1.31 -4.54 2.04
C THR A 14 -2.01 -5.39 3.10
N GLU A 15 -2.17 -6.70 2.87
CA GLU A 15 -2.71 -7.63 3.85
C GLU A 15 -1.87 -7.69 5.14
N GLY A 16 -0.54 -7.49 5.01
CA GLY A 16 0.40 -7.45 6.13
C GLY A 16 1.24 -8.72 6.29
N VAL A 17 1.42 -9.51 5.21
CA VAL A 17 2.27 -10.71 5.25
C VAL A 17 3.70 -10.33 5.61
N GLY A 18 4.31 -11.09 6.55
CA GLY A 18 5.63 -10.82 7.12
C GLY A 18 5.59 -10.13 8.49
N ASP A 19 4.40 -9.72 8.95
CA ASP A 19 4.20 -9.10 10.26
C ASP A 19 3.11 -9.86 11.06
N PRO A 20 3.45 -11.01 11.67
CA PRO A 20 2.49 -11.86 12.35
C PRO A 20 1.94 -11.21 13.62
N ASP A 21 0.61 -11.22 13.76
CA ASP A 21 -0.12 -10.81 14.96
C ASP A 21 -1.30 -11.76 15.18
N PRO A 22 -1.17 -12.78 16.07
CA PRO A 22 -2.25 -13.72 16.34
C PRO A 22 -3.53 -13.10 16.93
N ALA A 23 -3.47 -11.86 17.42
CA ALA A 23 -4.63 -11.16 17.96
C ALA A 23 -5.53 -10.59 16.85
N ARG A 24 -5.04 -10.51 15.62
CA ARG A 24 -5.80 -10.02 14.45
C ARG A 24 -6.60 -11.16 13.80
N PRO A 25 -7.77 -10.87 13.21
CA PRO A 25 -8.60 -11.89 12.57
C PRO A 25 -7.90 -12.66 11.43
N ASN A 26 -7.03 -11.96 10.67
CA ASN A 26 -6.23 -12.54 9.57
C ASN A 26 -4.84 -13.01 10.00
N GLY A 27 -4.48 -12.87 11.30
CA GLY A 27 -3.22 -13.30 11.87
C GLY A 27 -2.01 -12.41 11.56
N VAL A 28 -2.21 -11.23 10.98
CA VAL A 28 -1.15 -10.28 10.61
C VAL A 28 -1.53 -8.84 10.95
N ARG A 29 -0.51 -7.97 11.13
CA ARG A 29 -0.67 -6.53 11.39
C ARG A 29 0.29 -5.74 10.50
N GLY A 30 -0.15 -5.46 9.28
CA GLY A 30 0.69 -4.79 8.29
C GLY A 30 0.75 -3.27 8.44
N TRP A 31 1.35 -2.61 7.43
CA TRP A 31 1.44 -1.15 7.37
C TRP A 31 0.07 -0.47 7.33
N ALA A 32 -0.91 -1.06 6.61
CA ALA A 32 -2.25 -0.50 6.49
C ALA A 32 -2.99 -0.48 7.83
N ASP A 33 -2.84 -1.54 8.65
CA ASP A 33 -3.40 -1.60 10.00
C ASP A 33 -2.78 -0.54 10.91
N ARG A 34 -1.44 -0.33 10.82
CA ARG A 34 -0.73 0.70 11.59
C ARG A 34 -1.19 2.11 11.19
N VAL A 35 -1.39 2.37 9.90
CA VAL A 35 -1.97 3.63 9.42
C VAL A 35 -3.37 3.82 10.03
N ALA A 36 -4.23 2.80 9.95
CA ALA A 36 -5.57 2.86 10.51
C ALA A 36 -5.58 3.15 12.02
N GLU A 37 -4.66 2.55 12.78
CA GLU A 37 -4.52 2.80 14.23
C GLU A 37 -4.17 4.26 14.54
N GLN A 38 -3.25 4.87 13.76
CA GLN A 38 -2.88 6.28 13.96
C GLN A 38 -4.03 7.23 13.57
N LEU A 39 -4.72 6.94 12.46
CA LEU A 39 -5.90 7.70 12.04
C LEU A 39 -7.04 7.60 13.05
N ALA A 40 -7.29 6.42 13.60
CA ALA A 40 -8.29 6.23 14.65
C ALA A 40 -7.94 6.99 15.94
N ALA A 41 -6.66 7.00 16.32
CA ALA A 41 -6.18 7.77 17.47
C ALA A 41 -6.35 9.28 17.25
N ALA A 42 -6.02 9.79 16.07
CA ALA A 42 -6.21 11.20 15.71
C ALA A 42 -7.69 11.59 15.72
N ALA A 43 -8.57 10.79 15.10
CA ALA A 43 -10.01 11.02 15.09
C ALA A 43 -10.60 11.04 16.52
N SER A 44 -10.12 10.17 17.40
CA SER A 44 -10.55 10.13 18.81
C SER A 44 -10.10 11.35 19.59
N ALA A 45 -8.88 11.84 19.34
CA ALA A 45 -8.34 13.04 20.00
C ALA A 45 -9.11 14.31 19.59
N GLU A 46 -9.64 14.37 18.39
CA GLU A 46 -10.49 15.45 17.88
C GLU A 46 -11.96 15.37 18.36
N GLY A 47 -12.32 14.36 19.16
CA GLY A 47 -13.69 14.14 19.63
C GLY A 47 -14.65 13.62 18.56
N GLY A 48 -14.12 12.99 17.50
CA GLY A 48 -14.88 12.46 16.38
C GLY A 48 -15.80 11.29 16.75
N ALA A 49 -16.87 11.09 15.99
CA ALA A 49 -17.93 10.12 16.24
C ALA A 49 -17.55 8.65 15.95
N GLY A 50 -16.30 8.39 15.59
CA GLY A 50 -15.78 7.05 15.28
C GLY A 50 -14.94 7.03 14.02
N PHE A 51 -14.15 5.95 13.85
CA PHE A 51 -13.30 5.71 12.70
C PHE A 51 -13.60 4.33 12.13
N GLY A 52 -13.87 4.25 10.84
CA GLY A 52 -14.09 3.00 10.12
C GLY A 52 -12.85 2.58 9.34
N TYR A 53 -12.49 1.29 9.42
CA TYR A 53 -11.38 0.72 8.67
C TYR A 53 -11.75 -0.63 8.06
N ALA A 54 -11.36 -0.85 6.81
CA ALA A 54 -11.42 -2.15 6.18
C ALA A 54 -10.15 -2.42 5.36
N ASN A 55 -9.52 -3.58 5.60
CA ASN A 55 -8.46 -4.09 4.75
C ASN A 55 -9.06 -5.19 3.85
N LEU A 56 -9.21 -4.91 2.55
CA LEU A 56 -9.77 -5.83 1.57
C LEU A 56 -8.68 -6.63 0.82
N ALA A 57 -7.42 -6.38 1.14
CA ALA A 57 -6.28 -7.00 0.49
C ALA A 57 -6.24 -8.51 0.77
N ILE A 58 -5.85 -9.28 -0.25
CA ILE A 58 -5.72 -10.73 -0.17
C ILE A 58 -4.41 -11.14 -0.83
N ARG A 59 -3.57 -11.87 -0.09
CA ARG A 59 -2.27 -12.38 -0.57
C ARG A 59 -2.38 -13.15 -1.88
N GLY A 60 -1.36 -12.97 -2.73
CA GLY A 60 -1.22 -13.70 -3.99
C GLY A 60 -2.11 -13.19 -5.13
N ARG A 61 -2.95 -12.19 -4.90
CA ARG A 61 -3.82 -11.63 -5.95
C ARG A 61 -3.01 -10.89 -7.00
N LEU A 62 -3.42 -11.06 -8.25
CA LEU A 62 -2.99 -10.25 -9.38
C LEU A 62 -3.79 -8.95 -9.43
N LEU A 63 -3.30 -7.97 -10.18
CA LEU A 63 -4.00 -6.70 -10.32
C LEU A 63 -5.46 -6.88 -10.76
N ASP A 64 -5.72 -7.68 -11.78
CA ASP A 64 -7.08 -7.92 -12.28
C ASP A 64 -8.03 -8.47 -11.21
N GLU A 65 -7.53 -9.34 -10.34
CA GLU A 65 -8.32 -9.88 -9.24
C GLU A 65 -8.58 -8.82 -8.16
N VAL A 66 -7.58 -7.99 -7.84
CA VAL A 66 -7.74 -6.84 -6.94
C VAL A 66 -8.81 -5.89 -7.48
N LEU A 67 -8.70 -5.50 -8.76
CA LEU A 67 -9.65 -4.59 -9.38
C LEU A 67 -11.06 -5.15 -9.41
N ALA A 68 -11.23 -6.41 -9.80
CA ALA A 68 -12.55 -7.05 -9.92
C ALA A 68 -13.24 -7.30 -8.57
N GLN A 69 -12.45 -7.61 -7.53
CA GLN A 69 -13.00 -8.09 -6.25
C GLN A 69 -13.01 -7.02 -5.14
N GLN A 70 -12.16 -5.97 -5.25
CA GLN A 70 -11.97 -5.03 -4.16
C GLN A 70 -12.51 -3.62 -4.47
N ILE A 71 -12.52 -3.16 -5.74
CA ILE A 71 -12.94 -1.79 -6.09
C ILE A 71 -14.42 -1.54 -5.74
N GLY A 72 -15.33 -2.41 -6.20
CA GLY A 72 -16.76 -2.27 -5.93
C GLY A 72 -17.09 -2.28 -4.43
N PRO A 73 -16.62 -3.28 -3.65
CA PRO A 73 -16.76 -3.28 -2.20
C PRO A 73 -16.14 -2.05 -1.51
N ALA A 74 -14.98 -1.56 -1.97
CA ALA A 74 -14.38 -0.35 -1.42
C ALA A 74 -15.28 0.87 -1.59
N ILE A 75 -15.79 1.09 -2.80
CA ILE A 75 -16.71 2.21 -3.10
C ILE A 75 -17.99 2.11 -2.25
N ALA A 76 -18.53 0.91 -2.07
CA ALA A 76 -19.74 0.68 -1.26
C ALA A 76 -19.55 1.01 0.22
N LEU A 77 -18.30 1.03 0.72
CA LEU A 77 -17.98 1.47 2.09
C LEU A 77 -17.90 3.00 2.21
N GLU A 78 -18.05 3.75 1.13
CA GLU A 78 -18.01 5.21 1.07
C GLU A 78 -16.78 5.80 1.80
N PRO A 79 -15.54 5.41 1.43
CA PRO A 79 -14.33 5.86 2.10
C PRO A 79 -14.02 7.33 1.80
N ASP A 80 -13.35 8.00 2.74
CA ASP A 80 -12.69 9.29 2.51
C ASP A 80 -11.18 9.13 2.25
N LEU A 81 -10.63 7.93 2.54
CA LEU A 81 -9.27 7.53 2.21
C LEU A 81 -9.26 6.13 1.61
N VAL A 82 -8.59 5.96 0.48
CA VAL A 82 -8.31 4.65 -0.12
C VAL A 82 -6.82 4.53 -0.40
N THR A 83 -6.23 3.42 -0.04
CA THR A 83 -4.88 3.06 -0.50
C THR A 83 -4.97 1.83 -1.41
N ILE A 84 -4.23 1.82 -2.51
CA ILE A 84 -4.15 0.67 -3.40
C ILE A 84 -2.70 0.35 -3.76
N TYR A 85 -2.24 -0.84 -3.34
CA TYR A 85 -0.92 -1.36 -3.65
C TYR A 85 -1.05 -2.75 -4.27
N ALA A 86 -0.97 -2.85 -5.59
CA ALA A 86 -1.17 -4.09 -6.35
C ALA A 86 -0.32 -4.09 -7.63
N GLY A 87 -0.14 -5.26 -8.22
CA GLY A 87 0.60 -5.43 -9.47
C GLY A 87 1.99 -6.05 -9.31
N GLY A 88 2.52 -6.15 -8.09
CA GLY A 88 3.81 -6.79 -7.82
C GLY A 88 3.86 -8.25 -8.29
N ASN A 89 2.78 -9.01 -8.06
CA ASN A 89 2.66 -10.40 -8.51
C ASN A 89 2.62 -10.53 -10.03
N ASP A 90 2.04 -9.55 -10.72
CA ASP A 90 1.99 -9.50 -12.20
C ASP A 90 3.39 -9.29 -12.78
N LEU A 91 4.20 -8.42 -12.18
CA LEU A 91 5.57 -8.12 -12.63
C LEU A 91 6.49 -9.35 -12.67
N MET A 92 6.19 -10.37 -11.86
CA MET A 92 6.93 -11.64 -11.86
C MET A 92 6.53 -12.57 -13.02
N ARG A 93 5.44 -12.30 -13.75
CA ARG A 93 4.96 -13.14 -14.83
C ARG A 93 5.68 -12.84 -16.15
N PRO A 94 6.23 -13.87 -16.87
CA PRO A 94 6.95 -13.64 -18.12
C PRO A 94 6.11 -13.00 -19.22
N SER A 95 4.82 -13.35 -19.32
CA SER A 95 3.90 -12.95 -20.39
C SER A 95 3.05 -11.73 -20.04
N LEU A 96 3.52 -10.86 -19.14
CA LEU A 96 2.79 -9.66 -18.76
C LEU A 96 2.69 -8.68 -19.93
N ASP A 97 1.47 -8.30 -20.28
CA ASP A 97 1.17 -7.11 -21.10
C ASP A 97 1.00 -5.91 -20.16
N LEU A 98 2.06 -5.11 -20.06
CA LEU A 98 2.13 -3.99 -19.12
C LEU A 98 1.17 -2.86 -19.50
N ASP A 99 1.04 -2.57 -20.81
CA ASP A 99 0.16 -1.50 -21.28
C ASP A 99 -1.32 -1.83 -21.02
N ALA A 100 -1.71 -3.09 -21.30
CA ALA A 100 -3.06 -3.55 -21.00
C ALA A 100 -3.35 -3.57 -19.48
N MET A 101 -2.36 -3.93 -18.67
CA MET A 101 -2.45 -3.89 -17.21
C MET A 101 -2.69 -2.45 -16.69
N ILE A 102 -1.88 -1.50 -17.17
CA ILE A 102 -1.97 -0.10 -16.76
C ILE A 102 -3.27 0.57 -17.24
N ALA A 103 -3.78 0.21 -18.42
CA ALA A 103 -5.07 0.70 -18.89
C ALA A 103 -6.23 0.30 -17.95
N ARG A 104 -6.18 -0.91 -17.37
CA ARG A 104 -7.17 -1.34 -16.35
C ARG A 104 -6.97 -0.63 -15.02
N TYR A 105 -5.72 -0.40 -14.63
CA TYR A 105 -5.42 0.36 -13.42
C TYR A 105 -5.89 1.81 -13.53
N ASP A 106 -5.69 2.45 -14.70
CA ASP A 106 -6.20 3.79 -15.02
C ASP A 106 -7.71 3.89 -14.82
N ALA A 107 -8.47 2.92 -15.35
CA ALA A 107 -9.93 2.87 -15.17
C ALA A 107 -10.33 2.74 -13.69
N ALA A 108 -9.64 1.90 -12.94
CA ALA A 108 -9.91 1.73 -11.50
C ALA A 108 -9.61 2.99 -10.68
N LEU A 109 -8.50 3.69 -10.97
CA LEU A 109 -8.17 4.95 -10.29
C LEU A 109 -9.20 6.05 -10.60
N ARG A 110 -9.66 6.13 -11.85
CA ARG A 110 -10.78 7.03 -12.21
C ARG A 110 -12.00 6.76 -11.34
N ASP A 111 -12.39 5.50 -11.19
CA ASP A 111 -13.59 5.13 -10.44
C ASP A 111 -13.43 5.41 -8.94
N LEU A 112 -12.25 5.16 -8.36
CA LEU A 112 -11.95 5.47 -6.97
C LEU A 112 -11.91 6.98 -6.71
N THR A 113 -11.22 7.76 -7.54
CA THR A 113 -11.12 9.21 -7.35
C THR A 113 -12.45 9.93 -7.60
N ALA A 114 -13.31 9.38 -8.45
CA ALA A 114 -14.66 9.91 -8.67
C ALA A 114 -15.57 9.87 -7.43
N THR A 115 -15.24 9.07 -6.42
CA THR A 115 -15.95 9.07 -5.12
C THR A 115 -15.67 10.30 -4.28
N GLY A 116 -14.64 11.08 -4.60
CA GLY A 116 -14.15 12.18 -3.78
C GLY A 116 -13.17 11.77 -2.68
N ALA A 117 -12.88 10.49 -2.53
CA ALA A 117 -11.87 9.99 -1.59
C ALA A 117 -10.46 10.46 -1.97
N THR A 118 -9.62 10.70 -0.97
CA THR A 118 -8.18 10.75 -1.16
C THR A 118 -7.67 9.37 -1.53
N VAL A 119 -7.04 9.22 -2.70
CA VAL A 119 -6.51 7.94 -3.16
C VAL A 119 -4.99 7.99 -3.11
N VAL A 120 -4.38 6.98 -2.47
CA VAL A 120 -2.93 6.78 -2.42
C VAL A 120 -2.57 5.53 -3.22
N VAL A 121 -1.69 5.68 -4.20
CA VAL A 121 -1.10 4.58 -4.97
C VAL A 121 0.36 4.39 -4.59
N PHE A 122 0.90 3.21 -4.89
CA PHE A 122 2.29 2.87 -4.57
C PHE A 122 3.06 2.52 -5.84
N THR A 123 4.31 2.97 -5.91
CA THR A 123 5.27 2.35 -6.82
C THR A 123 5.80 1.06 -6.20
N ALA A 124 6.27 0.11 -7.02
CA ALA A 124 6.99 -1.05 -6.52
C ALA A 124 8.41 -0.64 -6.09
N TYR A 125 8.99 -1.35 -5.12
CA TYR A 125 10.34 -1.09 -4.62
C TYR A 125 11.43 -1.33 -5.68
N ASP A 126 12.62 -0.71 -5.50
CA ASP A 126 13.76 -0.96 -6.36
C ASP A 126 14.34 -2.36 -6.11
N THR A 127 14.14 -3.27 -7.04
CA THR A 127 14.64 -4.64 -6.96
C THR A 127 16.14 -4.77 -7.23
N GLY A 128 16.84 -3.67 -7.51
CA GLY A 128 18.26 -3.68 -7.91
C GLY A 128 19.22 -4.25 -6.86
N TRP A 129 18.90 -4.12 -5.58
CA TRP A 129 19.69 -4.67 -4.48
C TRP A 129 19.45 -6.17 -4.23
N ALA A 130 18.27 -6.72 -4.65
CA ALA A 130 17.86 -8.08 -4.37
C ALA A 130 18.41 -9.04 -5.45
N PRO A 131 19.35 -9.97 -5.16
CA PRO A 131 19.99 -10.80 -6.18
C PRO A 131 19.02 -11.59 -7.05
N VAL A 132 17.92 -12.09 -6.44
CA VAL A 132 16.90 -12.90 -7.14
C VAL A 132 16.00 -12.05 -8.02
N PHE A 133 15.64 -10.84 -7.59
CA PHE A 133 14.66 -9.99 -8.25
C PHE A 133 15.27 -8.90 -9.13
N ARG A 134 16.60 -8.68 -9.08
CA ARG A 134 17.26 -7.60 -9.85
C ARG A 134 17.03 -7.67 -11.36
N MET A 135 16.77 -8.87 -11.90
CA MET A 135 16.46 -9.04 -13.33
C MET A 135 15.12 -8.38 -13.73
N LEU A 136 14.22 -8.16 -12.77
CA LEU A 136 12.95 -7.48 -12.97
C LEU A 136 13.07 -5.95 -12.93
N ARG A 137 14.22 -5.40 -12.50
CA ARG A 137 14.40 -3.96 -12.23
C ARG A 137 13.95 -3.07 -13.39
N GLY A 138 14.28 -3.42 -14.63
CA GLY A 138 13.88 -2.65 -15.81
C GLY A 138 12.36 -2.65 -16.00
N ARG A 139 11.71 -3.80 -15.83
CA ARG A 139 10.26 -3.93 -15.91
C ARG A 139 9.58 -3.15 -14.78
N VAL A 140 10.08 -3.26 -13.56
CA VAL A 140 9.58 -2.52 -12.39
C VAL A 140 9.72 -1.02 -12.61
N ALA A 141 10.84 -0.53 -13.16
CA ALA A 141 11.03 0.89 -13.45
C ALA A 141 10.00 1.42 -14.46
N ILE A 142 9.72 0.66 -15.53
CA ILE A 142 8.68 1.02 -16.51
C ILE A 142 7.30 1.04 -15.86
N TYR A 143 6.96 -0.01 -15.11
CA TYR A 143 5.70 -0.07 -14.36
C TYR A 143 5.53 1.14 -13.44
N ASN A 144 6.55 1.48 -12.67
CA ASN A 144 6.50 2.62 -11.74
C ASN A 144 6.27 3.95 -12.46
N GLU A 145 6.89 4.15 -13.64
CA GLU A 145 6.66 5.36 -14.42
C GLU A 145 5.23 5.45 -14.94
N LEU A 146 4.69 4.34 -15.42
CA LEU A 146 3.30 4.28 -15.87
C LEU A 146 2.31 4.48 -14.72
N VAL A 147 2.58 3.92 -13.53
CA VAL A 147 1.76 4.15 -12.32
C VAL A 147 1.78 5.63 -11.92
N ARG A 148 2.96 6.29 -11.96
CA ARG A 148 3.05 7.73 -11.67
C ARG A 148 2.20 8.56 -12.65
N ALA A 149 2.31 8.27 -13.95
CA ALA A 149 1.54 8.97 -14.98
C ALA A 149 0.02 8.84 -14.77
N VAL A 150 -0.45 7.63 -14.41
CA VAL A 150 -1.87 7.39 -14.12
C VAL A 150 -2.30 8.08 -12.82
N ALA A 151 -1.46 8.03 -11.77
CA ALA A 151 -1.73 8.71 -10.52
C ALA A 151 -1.87 10.23 -10.70
N GLU A 152 -0.93 10.84 -11.41
CA GLU A 152 -0.95 12.27 -11.73
C GLU A 152 -2.21 12.65 -12.53
N LYS A 153 -2.58 11.83 -13.53
CA LYS A 153 -3.78 12.02 -14.36
C LYS A 153 -5.06 12.13 -13.53
N HIS A 154 -5.16 11.36 -12.46
CA HIS A 154 -6.35 11.29 -11.59
C HIS A 154 -6.20 12.07 -10.28
N GLY A 155 -5.08 12.76 -10.06
CA GLY A 155 -4.83 13.50 -8.83
C GLY A 155 -4.65 12.62 -7.59
N ALA A 156 -4.25 11.35 -7.78
CA ALA A 156 -3.92 10.45 -6.67
C ALA A 156 -2.55 10.78 -6.08
N LEU A 157 -2.42 10.60 -4.77
CA LEU A 157 -1.12 10.71 -4.08
C LEU A 157 -0.25 9.50 -4.37
N ILE A 158 1.06 9.70 -4.42
CA ILE A 158 2.02 8.64 -4.74
C ILE A 158 2.90 8.36 -3.51
N CYS A 159 2.76 7.19 -2.92
CA CYS A 159 3.72 6.65 -1.96
C CYS A 159 4.87 6.00 -2.76
N ASP A 160 5.94 6.76 -3.00
CA ASP A 160 7.00 6.36 -3.94
C ASP A 160 7.98 5.38 -3.28
N PHE A 161 7.61 4.11 -3.21
CA PHE A 161 8.41 3.05 -2.61
C PHE A 161 9.75 2.84 -3.33
N TRP A 162 9.80 3.07 -4.64
CA TRP A 162 11.05 3.00 -5.41
C TRP A 162 12.15 3.93 -4.86
N ARG A 163 11.77 5.07 -4.32
CA ARG A 163 12.69 6.11 -3.82
C ARG A 163 12.89 6.06 -2.30
N MET A 164 12.26 5.13 -1.59
CA MET A 164 12.44 5.00 -0.14
C MET A 164 13.82 4.46 0.17
N ALA A 165 14.62 5.23 0.91
CA ALA A 165 15.88 4.78 1.46
C ALA A 165 15.66 3.74 2.55
N GLY A 166 16.62 2.82 2.73
CA GLY A 166 16.62 1.84 3.82
C GLY A 166 16.07 0.48 3.45
N TYR A 167 15.27 0.35 2.38
CA TYR A 167 14.75 -0.96 1.95
C TYR A 167 15.76 -1.83 1.19
N ASP A 168 17.00 -1.40 1.06
CA ASP A 168 18.16 -2.21 0.71
C ASP A 168 18.77 -2.95 1.92
N ASP A 169 18.27 -2.68 3.14
CA ASP A 169 18.61 -3.41 4.37
C ASP A 169 17.73 -4.66 4.51
N TYR A 170 18.36 -5.81 4.73
CA TYR A 170 17.67 -7.09 4.94
C TYR A 170 16.74 -7.11 6.15
N ARG A 171 16.93 -6.23 7.12
CA ARG A 171 16.05 -6.12 8.31
C ARG A 171 14.63 -5.63 7.96
N MET A 172 14.50 -4.93 6.84
CA MET A 172 13.20 -4.45 6.34
C MET A 172 12.34 -5.56 5.73
N TRP A 173 12.92 -6.75 5.55
CA TRP A 173 12.30 -7.87 4.85
C TRP A 173 12.20 -9.10 5.74
N ASP A 174 11.14 -9.87 5.57
CA ASP A 174 10.97 -11.17 6.19
C ASP A 174 12.00 -12.20 5.66
N ALA A 175 12.01 -13.38 6.22
CA ALA A 175 12.95 -14.46 5.87
C ALA A 175 12.86 -14.86 4.38
N ASP A 176 11.70 -14.70 3.74
CA ASP A 176 11.48 -14.99 2.33
C ASP A 176 12.06 -13.92 1.36
N ARG A 177 12.51 -12.76 1.88
CA ARG A 177 13.08 -11.63 1.13
C ARG A 177 12.14 -11.04 0.06
N LEU A 178 10.87 -11.31 0.18
CA LEU A 178 9.81 -10.81 -0.67
C LEU A 178 8.86 -9.88 0.11
N HIS A 179 8.40 -10.34 1.28
CA HIS A 179 7.49 -9.59 2.12
C HIS A 179 8.25 -8.72 3.13
N MET A 180 7.66 -7.60 3.50
CA MET A 180 8.23 -6.71 4.52
C MET A 180 8.21 -7.39 5.88
N SER A 181 9.27 -7.18 6.68
CA SER A 181 9.30 -7.52 8.10
C SER A 181 8.40 -6.57 8.91
N PRO A 182 8.18 -6.83 10.22
CA PRO A 182 7.50 -5.88 11.10
C PRO A 182 8.12 -4.47 11.04
N LEU A 183 9.45 -4.37 10.92
CA LEU A 183 10.18 -3.12 10.76
C LEU A 183 9.84 -2.44 9.42
N GLY A 184 9.86 -3.19 8.32
CA GLY A 184 9.49 -2.67 6.99
C GLY A 184 8.05 -2.19 6.94
N HIS A 185 7.12 -2.95 7.53
CA HIS A 185 5.72 -2.52 7.63
C HIS A 185 5.55 -1.25 8.46
N ALA A 186 6.27 -1.11 9.57
CA ALA A 186 6.19 0.09 10.40
C ALA A 186 6.77 1.32 9.68
N GLU A 187 7.91 1.18 8.98
CA GLU A 187 8.48 2.27 8.16
C GLU A 187 7.52 2.69 7.04
N MET A 188 6.90 1.73 6.33
CA MET A 188 5.91 2.02 5.29
C MET A 188 4.71 2.79 5.86
N ALA A 189 4.22 2.41 7.04
CA ALA A 189 3.12 3.12 7.70
C ALA A 189 3.49 4.57 8.00
N GLY A 190 4.69 4.82 8.54
CA GLY A 190 5.20 6.17 8.77
C GLY A 190 5.22 7.00 7.48
N ARG A 191 5.74 6.43 6.37
CA ARG A 191 5.78 7.12 5.07
C ARG A 191 4.41 7.48 4.52
N VAL A 192 3.42 6.59 4.70
CA VAL A 192 2.04 6.87 4.29
C VAL A 192 1.45 7.99 5.14
N LEU A 193 1.66 7.98 6.46
CA LEU A 193 1.17 9.03 7.37
C LEU A 193 1.82 10.38 7.09
N ASP A 194 3.14 10.42 6.84
CA ASP A 194 3.85 11.62 6.40
C ASP A 194 3.24 12.19 5.11
N LEU A 195 2.98 11.32 4.12
CA LEU A 195 2.37 11.71 2.84
C LEU A 195 0.98 12.32 3.03
N LEU A 196 0.21 11.81 4.00
CA LEU A 196 -1.13 12.29 4.33
C LEU A 196 -1.10 13.53 5.24
N GLY A 197 0.07 13.96 5.73
CA GLY A 197 0.21 15.06 6.66
C GLY A 197 -0.41 14.79 8.04
N VAL A 198 -0.38 13.54 8.47
CA VAL A 198 -0.92 13.09 9.76
C VAL A 198 0.22 12.94 10.77
N ASP A 199 0.11 13.63 11.91
CA ASP A 199 1.06 13.47 13.01
C ASP A 199 1.01 12.05 13.57
N HIS A 200 2.17 11.43 13.76
CA HIS A 200 2.28 10.06 14.24
C HIS A 200 3.53 9.83 15.10
N HIS A 201 3.58 8.69 15.80
CA HIS A 201 4.69 8.32 16.69
C HIS A 201 5.61 7.24 16.08
N ILE A 202 5.43 6.89 14.81
CA ILE A 202 6.28 5.95 14.09
C ILE A 202 7.51 6.71 13.59
N THR A 203 8.61 6.63 14.33
CA THR A 203 9.88 7.31 14.00
C THR A 203 11.01 6.28 13.83
N PRO A 204 12.11 6.61 13.15
CA PRO A 204 13.28 5.74 13.09
C PRO A 204 13.79 5.29 14.47
N GLU A 205 13.70 6.16 15.47
CA GLU A 205 14.12 5.84 16.84
C GLU A 205 13.19 4.82 17.50
N THR A 206 11.87 4.94 17.30
CA THR A 206 10.90 3.95 17.82
C THR A 206 11.03 2.61 17.11
N LEU A 207 11.42 2.60 15.83
CA LEU A 207 11.68 1.40 15.06
C LEU A 207 12.98 0.70 15.47
N ALA A 208 14.01 1.45 15.84
CA ALA A 208 15.30 0.90 16.29
C ALA A 208 15.22 0.27 17.69
N ALA A 209 14.20 0.63 18.48
CA ALA A 209 14.00 0.14 19.86
C ALA A 209 13.08 -1.11 19.94
N ALA A 210 12.47 -1.51 18.85
CA ALA A 210 11.57 -2.66 18.74
C ALA A 210 12.31 -3.90 18.23
#